data_c3fba72de374a39bab3d946a20e3e7e3
#
_entry.id   c3fba72de374a39bab3d946a20e3e7e3
#
_cell.length_a   1.000
_cell.length_b   1.000
_cell.length_c   1.000
_cell.angle_alpha   90.00
_cell.angle_beta   90.00
_cell.angle_gamma   90.00
#
_symmetry.space_group_name_H-M   'P 1'
#
loop_
_entity.id
_entity.type
_entity.pdbx_description
1 polymer ?
#
loop_
_entity_poly.entity_id
_entity_poly.type
_entity_poly.pdbx_seq_one_letter_code
_entity_poly.pdbx_strand_id
1 'polypeptide(L)'
;MGNTLGERVKELRQKAGITQIDLAYRIFVSESYIALIEADKRNPSMDIISKLADVFHITTDYLINGTETEEDKLMLKEWSDILKNRPQNEIESALKIVKAFFECVDSNKK
;
A
#
# COMPACT_ATOMS: atom_id res chain seq x y z
N MET A 1 8.62 -5.22 -14.67
CA MET A 1 8.54 -4.49 -13.42
C MET A 1 8.27 -3.02 -13.67
N GLY A 2 7.37 -2.43 -12.91
CA GLY A 2 6.94 -1.06 -13.12
C GLY A 2 7.95 -0.03 -12.64
N ASN A 3 8.59 0.66 -13.57
CA ASN A 3 9.58 1.71 -13.27
C ASN A 3 8.95 3.09 -13.13
N THR A 4 7.73 3.28 -13.65
CA THR A 4 7.01 4.54 -13.57
C THR A 4 5.87 4.43 -12.57
N LEU A 5 5.36 5.57 -12.13
CA LEU A 5 4.18 5.61 -11.26
C LEU A 5 3.00 4.89 -11.91
N GLY A 6 2.74 5.17 -13.18
CA GLY A 6 1.64 4.55 -13.91
C GLY A 6 1.77 3.03 -14.01
N GLU A 7 2.96 2.54 -14.27
CA GLU A 7 3.22 1.11 -14.34
C GLU A 7 3.03 0.46 -12.97
N ARG A 8 3.46 1.11 -11.91
CA ARG A 8 3.27 0.60 -10.54
C ARG A 8 1.79 0.54 -10.16
N VAL A 9 1.03 1.58 -10.49
CA VAL A 9 -0.42 1.58 -10.25
C VAL A 9 -1.08 0.42 -10.98
N LYS A 10 -0.76 0.23 -12.25
CA LYS A 10 -1.30 -0.86 -13.06
C LYS A 10 -0.94 -2.23 -12.47
N GLU A 11 0.30 -2.42 -12.10
CA GLU A 11 0.77 -3.68 -11.52
C GLU A 11 0.08 -3.99 -10.20
N LEU A 12 -0.02 -2.99 -9.30
CA LEU A 12 -0.71 -3.16 -8.02
C LEU A 12 -2.19 -3.47 -8.23
N ARG A 13 -2.82 -2.78 -9.17
CA ARG A 13 -4.23 -3.03 -9.50
C ARG A 13 -4.45 -4.47 -9.99
N GLN A 14 -3.60 -4.92 -10.89
CA GLN A 14 -3.69 -6.28 -11.44
C GLN A 14 -3.45 -7.33 -10.36
N LYS A 15 -2.48 -7.10 -9.48
CA LYS A 15 -2.22 -8.00 -8.34
C LYS A 15 -3.40 -8.06 -7.38
N ALA A 16 -4.10 -6.95 -7.21
CA ALA A 16 -5.28 -6.88 -6.36
C ALA A 16 -6.52 -7.48 -7.03
N GLY A 17 -6.43 -7.82 -8.32
CA GLY A 17 -7.53 -8.43 -9.04
C GLY A 17 -8.69 -7.49 -9.34
N ILE A 18 -8.45 -6.19 -9.40
CA ILE A 18 -9.50 -5.19 -9.66
C ILE A 18 -9.31 -4.55 -11.03
N THR A 19 -10.41 -4.06 -11.59
CA THR A 19 -10.42 -3.39 -12.90
C THR A 19 -10.12 -1.90 -12.74
N GLN A 20 -9.87 -1.22 -13.87
CA GLN A 20 -9.72 0.23 -13.87
C GLN A 20 -11.00 0.92 -13.37
N ILE A 21 -12.15 0.39 -13.72
CA ILE A 21 -13.45 0.91 -13.26
C ILE A 21 -13.55 0.79 -11.73
N ASP A 22 -13.20 -0.37 -11.18
CA ASP A 22 -13.24 -0.61 -9.74
C ASP A 22 -12.33 0.36 -8.99
N LEU A 23 -11.11 0.54 -9.50
CA LEU A 23 -10.16 1.45 -8.88
C LEU A 23 -10.68 2.89 -8.93
N ALA A 24 -11.18 3.30 -10.08
CA ALA A 24 -11.76 4.64 -10.26
C ALA A 24 -12.90 4.90 -9.27
N TYR A 25 -13.78 3.92 -9.11
CA TYR A 25 -14.89 4.00 -8.16
C TYR A 25 -14.39 4.20 -6.72
N ARG A 26 -13.37 3.46 -6.33
CA ARG A 26 -12.85 3.48 -4.96
C ARG A 26 -12.24 4.83 -4.57
N ILE A 27 -11.68 5.55 -5.54
CA ILE A 27 -11.03 6.84 -5.26
C ILE A 27 -11.79 8.04 -5.85
N PHE A 28 -13.01 7.79 -6.32
CA PHE A 28 -13.94 8.84 -6.81
C PHE A 28 -13.41 9.62 -8.00
N VAL A 29 -12.86 8.92 -8.99
CA VAL A 29 -12.42 9.51 -10.25
C VAL A 29 -13.02 8.74 -11.42
N SER A 30 -12.83 9.23 -12.63
CA SER A 30 -13.30 8.54 -13.83
C SER A 30 -12.37 7.39 -14.22
N GLU A 31 -12.92 6.41 -14.94
CA GLU A 31 -12.11 5.33 -15.51
C GLU A 31 -11.05 5.89 -16.45
N SER A 32 -11.42 6.88 -17.27
CA SER A 32 -10.48 7.55 -18.19
C SER A 32 -9.28 8.14 -17.46
N TYR A 33 -9.51 8.71 -16.28
CA TYR A 33 -8.45 9.27 -15.46
C TYR A 33 -7.45 8.18 -15.03
N ILE A 34 -7.97 7.03 -14.58
CA ILE A 34 -7.12 5.90 -14.21
C ILE A 34 -6.31 5.42 -15.40
N ALA A 35 -6.95 5.29 -16.57
CA ALA A 35 -6.27 4.86 -17.79
C ALA A 35 -5.13 5.81 -18.16
N LEU A 36 -5.34 7.11 -18.01
CA LEU A 36 -4.31 8.11 -18.30
C LEU A 36 -3.15 8.04 -17.30
N ILE A 37 -3.43 7.82 -16.01
CA ILE A 37 -2.40 7.62 -15.00
C ILE A 37 -1.56 6.39 -15.34
N GLU A 38 -2.20 5.26 -15.64
CA GLU A 38 -1.51 4.01 -15.93
C GLU A 38 -0.67 4.09 -17.21
N ALA A 39 -1.07 4.93 -18.14
CA ALA A 39 -0.33 5.16 -19.38
C ALA A 39 0.75 6.25 -19.25
N ASP A 40 0.95 6.82 -18.06
CA ASP A 40 1.89 7.92 -17.80
C ASP A 40 1.59 9.18 -18.61
N LYS A 41 0.33 9.35 -18.99
CA LYS A 41 -0.13 10.55 -19.72
C LYS A 41 -0.72 11.60 -18.81
N ARG A 42 -0.88 11.30 -17.54
CA ARG A 42 -1.40 12.20 -16.53
C ARG A 42 -0.67 11.98 -15.22
N ASN A 43 -0.21 13.07 -14.61
CA ASN A 43 0.39 13.03 -13.28
C ASN A 43 -0.71 13.25 -12.24
N PRO A 44 -0.94 12.29 -11.34
CA PRO A 44 -1.93 12.48 -10.29
C PRO A 44 -1.43 13.48 -9.24
N SER A 45 -2.38 14.20 -8.62
CA SER A 45 -2.06 15.06 -7.48
C SER A 45 -1.67 14.22 -6.27
N MET A 46 -1.08 14.86 -5.26
CA MET A 46 -0.73 14.16 -4.01
C MET A 46 -1.98 13.60 -3.32
N ASP A 47 -3.11 14.27 -3.42
CA ASP A 47 -4.37 13.75 -2.88
C ASP A 47 -4.76 12.42 -3.54
N ILE A 48 -4.65 12.33 -4.84
CA ILE A 48 -4.94 11.10 -5.59
C ILE A 48 -3.91 10.02 -5.27
N ILE A 49 -2.63 10.40 -5.17
CA ILE A 49 -1.55 9.46 -4.79
C ILE A 49 -1.84 8.87 -3.41
N SER A 50 -2.25 9.68 -2.45
CA SER A 50 -2.61 9.21 -1.10
C SER A 50 -3.77 8.23 -1.14
N LYS A 51 -4.80 8.51 -1.94
CA LYS A 51 -5.94 7.61 -2.10
C LYS A 51 -5.55 6.28 -2.74
N LEU A 52 -4.69 6.32 -3.75
CA LEU A 52 -4.17 5.10 -4.39
C LEU A 52 -3.35 4.27 -3.41
N ALA A 53 -2.47 4.93 -2.65
CA ALA A 53 -1.66 4.26 -1.64
C ALA A 53 -2.52 3.57 -0.59
N ASP A 54 -3.60 4.23 -0.15
CA ASP A 54 -4.54 3.66 0.81
C ASP A 54 -5.26 2.43 0.26
N VAL A 55 -5.69 2.47 -0.99
CA VAL A 55 -6.36 1.32 -1.63
C VAL A 55 -5.43 0.10 -1.66
N PHE A 56 -4.16 0.32 -1.96
CA PHE A 56 -3.19 -0.77 -2.10
C PHE A 56 -2.44 -1.09 -0.82
N HIS A 57 -2.73 -0.39 0.28
CA HIS A 57 -2.06 -0.59 1.58
C HIS A 57 -0.54 -0.46 1.49
N ILE A 58 -0.09 0.54 0.75
CA ILE A 58 1.33 0.88 0.60
C ILE A 58 1.56 2.33 0.99
N THR A 59 2.82 2.71 1.12
CA THR A 59 3.17 4.10 1.39
C THR A 59 3.13 4.93 0.09
N THR A 60 2.93 6.23 0.23
CA THR A 60 3.03 7.16 -0.89
C THR A 60 4.45 7.16 -1.48
N ASP A 61 5.45 7.04 -0.62
CA ASP A 61 6.86 6.97 -1.06
C ASP A 61 7.12 5.77 -1.96
N TYR A 62 6.58 4.60 -1.62
CA TYR A 62 6.71 3.42 -2.47
C TYR A 62 6.03 3.64 -3.81
N LEU A 63 4.83 4.21 -3.80
CA LEU A 63 4.09 4.46 -5.03
C LEU A 63 4.84 5.44 -5.95
N ILE A 64 5.41 6.49 -5.39
CA ILE A 64 6.13 7.52 -6.15
C ILE A 64 7.50 7.03 -6.62
N ASN A 65 8.26 6.44 -5.73
CA ASN A 65 9.67 6.10 -5.97
C ASN A 65 9.90 4.65 -6.39
N GLY A 66 8.98 3.77 -6.03
CA GLY A 66 9.03 2.37 -6.43
C GLY A 66 10.11 1.54 -5.75
N THR A 67 10.72 2.05 -4.69
CA THR A 67 11.78 1.34 -3.97
C THR A 67 11.51 1.32 -2.47
N GLU A 68 11.87 0.21 -1.84
CA GLU A 68 11.92 0.10 -0.40
C GLU A 68 13.30 0.61 0.07
N THR A 69 13.32 1.29 1.22
CA THR A 69 14.58 1.68 1.83
C THR A 69 15.27 0.44 2.42
N GLU A 70 16.55 0.54 2.70
CA GLU A 70 17.26 -0.55 3.39
C GLU A 70 16.67 -0.79 4.78
N GLU A 71 16.22 0.28 5.46
CA GLU A 71 15.54 0.16 6.76
C GLU A 71 14.24 -0.62 6.64
N ASP A 72 13.44 -0.35 5.59
CA ASP A 72 12.20 -1.06 5.33
C ASP A 72 12.47 -2.55 5.09
N LYS A 73 13.48 -2.86 4.30
CA LYS A 73 13.87 -4.25 4.03
C LYS A 73 14.28 -4.99 5.27
N LEU A 74 15.09 -4.34 6.13
CA LEU A 74 15.51 -4.93 7.40
C LEU A 74 14.34 -5.18 8.32
N MET A 75 13.43 -4.23 8.42
CA MET A 75 12.23 -4.35 9.25
C MET A 75 11.35 -5.50 8.77
N LEU A 76 11.10 -5.59 7.47
CA LEU A 76 10.31 -6.67 6.88
C LEU A 76 10.95 -8.03 7.14
N LYS A 77 12.28 -8.11 7.06
CA LYS A 77 13.01 -9.35 7.36
C LYS A 77 12.85 -9.75 8.81
N GLU A 78 12.98 -8.81 9.75
CA GLU A 78 12.80 -9.09 11.17
C GLU A 78 11.40 -9.62 11.47
N TRP A 79 10.36 -8.96 10.94
CA TRP A 79 8.99 -9.42 11.11
C TRP A 79 8.77 -10.80 10.49
N SER A 80 9.30 -11.01 9.29
CA SER A 80 9.21 -12.30 8.60
C SER A 80 9.86 -13.42 9.42
N ASP A 81 11.03 -13.16 9.99
CA ASP A 81 11.74 -14.16 10.81
C ASP A 81 10.97 -14.50 12.08
N ILE A 82 10.37 -13.51 12.72
CA ILE A 82 9.56 -13.71 13.93
C ILE A 82 8.33 -14.56 13.62
N LEU A 83 7.68 -14.29 12.48
CA LEU A 83 6.41 -14.93 12.11
C LEU A 83 6.60 -16.25 11.36
N LYS A 84 7.81 -16.57 10.97
CA LYS A 84 8.12 -17.76 10.18
C LYS A 84 7.71 -19.02 10.90
N ASN A 85 7.00 -19.88 10.19
CA ASN A 85 6.54 -21.18 10.71
C ASN A 85 5.55 -21.10 11.88
N ARG A 86 4.97 -19.92 12.10
CA ARG A 86 3.92 -19.77 13.12
C ARG A 86 2.54 -20.09 12.52
N PRO A 87 1.67 -20.76 13.27
CA PRO A 87 0.29 -20.98 12.83
C PRO A 87 -0.46 -19.65 12.64
N GLN A 88 -1.45 -19.66 11.75
CA GLN A 88 -2.22 -18.47 11.43
C GLN A 88 -2.88 -17.85 12.67
N ASN A 89 -3.39 -18.66 13.59
CA ASN A 89 -4.01 -18.15 14.81
C ASN A 89 -3.03 -17.37 15.70
N GLU A 90 -1.77 -17.79 15.74
CA GLU A 90 -0.74 -17.07 16.51
C GLU A 90 -0.36 -15.75 15.84
N ILE A 91 -0.29 -15.73 14.50
CA ILE A 91 -0.02 -14.51 13.75
C ILE A 91 -1.14 -13.49 13.99
N GLU A 92 -2.38 -13.92 13.93
CA GLU A 92 -3.53 -13.05 14.20
C GLU A 92 -3.53 -12.49 15.63
N SER A 93 -3.18 -13.34 16.60
CA SER A 93 -3.07 -12.92 17.98
C SER A 93 -1.96 -11.88 18.17
N ALA A 94 -0.80 -12.10 17.54
CA ALA A 94 0.30 -11.15 17.59
C ALA A 94 -0.10 -9.80 17.00
N LEU A 95 -0.83 -9.80 15.89
CA LEU A 95 -1.32 -8.58 15.25
C LEU A 95 -2.25 -7.81 16.19
N LYS A 96 -3.16 -8.50 16.88
CA LYS A 96 -4.06 -7.88 17.85
C LYS A 96 -3.29 -7.24 19.00
N ILE A 97 -2.26 -7.91 19.50
CA ILE A 97 -1.42 -7.39 20.59
C ILE A 97 -0.69 -6.12 20.12
N VAL A 98 -0.12 -6.13 18.94
CA VAL A 98 0.58 -4.96 18.39
C VAL A 98 -0.38 -3.78 18.23
N LYS A 99 -1.56 -4.02 17.68
CA LYS A 99 -2.58 -2.97 17.53
C LYS A 99 -3.00 -2.39 18.86
N ALA A 100 -3.27 -3.25 19.85
CA ALA A 100 -3.66 -2.82 21.19
C ALA A 100 -2.56 -1.98 21.85
N PHE A 101 -1.30 -2.39 21.67
CA PHE A 101 -0.15 -1.65 22.19
C PHE A 101 -0.10 -0.23 21.61
N PHE A 102 -0.21 -0.10 20.30
CA PHE A 102 -0.14 1.21 19.66
C PHE A 102 -1.36 2.08 19.97
N GLU A 103 -2.53 1.50 20.09
CA GLU A 103 -3.72 2.25 20.55
C GLU A 103 -3.50 2.83 21.95
N CYS A 104 -2.91 2.05 22.83
CA CYS A 104 -2.59 2.50 24.19
C CYS A 104 -1.57 3.65 24.16
N VAL A 105 -0.50 3.52 23.35
CA VAL A 105 0.52 4.55 23.20
C VAL A 105 -0.10 5.84 22.65
N ASP A 106 -0.93 5.73 21.64
CA ASP A 106 -1.57 6.87 20.98
C ASP A 106 -2.54 7.59 21.90
N SER A 107 -3.28 6.82 22.75
CA SER A 107 -4.18 7.40 23.75
C SER A 107 -3.45 8.25 24.79
N ASN A 108 -2.20 7.97 25.06
CA ASN A 108 -1.37 8.69 26.03
C ASN A 108 -0.65 9.89 25.44
N LYS A 109 -0.69 10.05 24.11
CA LYS A 109 -0.11 11.21 23.42
C LYS A 109 -1.09 12.37 23.49
N LYS A 110 -0.68 13.46 24.06
CA LYS A 110 -1.45 14.70 24.07
C LYS A 110 -0.56 15.88 23.76
#